data_fda14df6030eb685ffca2f9738a32381
#
_entry.id   fda14df6030eb685ffca2f9738a32381
#
_cell.length_a   1.000
_cell.length_b   1.000
_cell.length_c   1.000
_cell.angle_alpha   90.00
_cell.angle_beta   90.00
_cell.angle_gamma   90.00
#
_symmetry.space_group_name_H-M   'P 1'
#
loop_
_entity.id
_entity.type
_entity.pdbx_description
1 polymer ?
#
loop_
_entity_poly.entity_id
_entity_poly.type
_entity_poly.pdbx_seq_one_letter_code
_entity_poly.pdbx_strand_id
1 'polypeptide(L)'
;MIIDMVDINARINWVPGMELTAETLSGIGEQWDFRHRLAFRAAVGSNGMGLVPGYPFSCNGVFVKNRFEVTGFRCMALLPSGRVIDADEDIEVTIPMLFGNKYYLTVGYGDGEVEFEKKGVPMVRPHYTYGIHTMEEVEAGDLFPLMRFHVAEGIFSADPGYMPPCLLLTENGRFKEYIDIYTGLMNGLATHGHLADGEGKRAMLRYVFLLKGYHLKNPVKDFLLFTQEMAQAIDYYVVTPNREQPMEIPQPRQADIQAWLQWLEDYMRGAAVILDGVVLEDHTIDYEALLAQAKKELYEKLHPELTEKLLADMKEELREEMRQQTEQLTTYINGTLKTAILEQLTTEMNDREAKMSEMLTEKFDELGKQLNESLYEKLYFDLFENLFKALYVPEPEEEKFVPLI
;
A
#
# COMPACT_ATOMS: atom_id res chain seq x y z
N MET A 1 4.59 -29.93 3.31
CA MET A 1 3.77 -29.75 4.51
C MET A 1 2.56 -30.66 4.35
N ILE A 2 2.57 -31.81 5.01
CA ILE A 2 1.44 -32.74 5.01
C ILE A 2 0.40 -32.08 5.90
N ILE A 3 -0.65 -31.53 5.29
CA ILE A 3 -1.83 -31.11 6.03
C ILE A 3 -2.40 -32.44 6.56
N ASP A 4 -2.26 -32.70 7.86
CA ASP A 4 -3.05 -33.71 8.51
C ASP A 4 -4.51 -33.35 8.17
N MET A 5 -5.13 -34.21 7.37
CA MET A 5 -6.53 -34.00 6.99
C MET A 5 -7.37 -34.16 8.26
N VAL A 6 -7.61 -33.01 8.91
CA VAL A 6 -8.65 -32.98 9.97
C VAL A 6 -9.94 -33.46 9.30
N ASP A 7 -10.48 -34.58 9.74
CA ASP A 7 -11.72 -35.05 9.19
C ASP A 7 -12.84 -34.07 9.58
N ILE A 8 -13.22 -33.24 8.58
CA ILE A 8 -14.22 -32.16 8.76
C ILE A 8 -15.55 -32.69 9.39
N ASN A 9 -15.86 -33.93 9.13
CA ASN A 9 -17.07 -34.58 9.60
C ASN A 9 -16.86 -35.32 10.94
N ALA A 10 -15.62 -35.49 11.39
CA ALA A 10 -15.35 -36.09 12.67
C ALA A 10 -15.99 -35.26 13.80
N ARG A 11 -16.50 -35.91 14.76
CA ARG A 11 -17.02 -35.31 15.98
C ARG A 11 -16.72 -36.23 17.15
N ILE A 12 -16.51 -35.63 18.31
CA ILE A 12 -16.33 -36.44 19.51
C ILE A 12 -17.61 -37.24 19.77
N ASN A 13 -17.48 -38.56 19.86
CA ASN A 13 -18.56 -39.45 20.24
C ASN A 13 -18.59 -39.56 21.76
N TRP A 14 -19.46 -38.77 22.38
CA TRP A 14 -19.63 -38.77 23.82
C TRP A 14 -20.27 -40.11 24.29
N VAL A 15 -19.51 -40.87 25.04
CA VAL A 15 -20.00 -42.11 25.63
C VAL A 15 -20.06 -41.98 27.16
N PRO A 16 -20.97 -42.69 27.84
CA PRO A 16 -21.04 -42.68 29.28
C PRO A 16 -19.69 -43.09 29.91
N GLY A 17 -19.19 -42.29 30.87
CA GLY A 17 -17.92 -42.54 31.53
C GLY A 17 -16.69 -41.93 30.83
N MET A 18 -16.87 -41.23 29.72
CA MET A 18 -15.81 -40.50 29.08
C MET A 18 -15.38 -39.32 29.95
N GLU A 19 -14.08 -39.18 30.17
CA GLU A 19 -13.52 -38.10 30.94
C GLU A 19 -13.37 -36.84 30.05
N LEU A 20 -13.77 -35.67 30.59
CA LEU A 20 -13.57 -34.38 29.97
C LEU A 20 -12.14 -33.89 30.28
N THR A 21 -11.25 -34.07 29.37
CA THR A 21 -9.88 -33.56 29.49
C THR A 21 -9.72 -32.20 28.78
N ALA A 22 -8.72 -31.44 29.17
CA ALA A 22 -8.36 -30.19 28.46
C ALA A 22 -8.07 -30.46 26.98
N GLU A 23 -7.41 -31.56 26.66
CA GLU A 23 -7.11 -32.02 25.31
C GLU A 23 -8.36 -32.23 24.45
N THR A 24 -9.37 -32.90 25.05
CA THR A 24 -10.68 -33.17 24.40
C THR A 24 -11.40 -31.85 24.09
N LEU A 25 -11.39 -30.91 25.05
CA LEU A 25 -12.03 -29.59 24.88
C LEU A 25 -11.29 -28.72 23.86
N SER A 26 -9.96 -28.73 23.89
CA SER A 26 -9.12 -28.01 22.89
C SER A 26 -9.35 -28.56 21.48
N GLY A 27 -9.39 -29.88 21.31
CA GLY A 27 -9.67 -30.50 20.01
C GLY A 27 -11.06 -30.15 19.46
N ILE A 28 -12.07 -29.93 20.34
CA ILE A 28 -13.37 -29.39 19.90
C ILE A 28 -13.18 -27.93 19.37
N GLY A 29 -12.48 -27.12 20.12
CA GLY A 29 -12.21 -25.74 19.73
C GLY A 29 -11.52 -25.66 18.36
N GLU A 30 -10.45 -26.41 18.16
CA GLU A 30 -9.70 -26.48 16.88
C GLU A 30 -10.59 -26.91 15.71
N GLN A 31 -11.47 -27.92 15.95
CA GLN A 31 -12.40 -28.40 14.94
C GLN A 31 -13.45 -27.35 14.58
N TRP A 32 -13.98 -26.62 15.56
CA TRP A 32 -14.89 -25.51 15.34
C TRP A 32 -14.22 -24.39 14.55
N ASP A 33 -13.01 -23.99 14.92
CA ASP A 33 -12.24 -22.97 14.22
C ASP A 33 -11.96 -23.36 12.76
N PHE A 34 -11.60 -24.62 12.54
CA PHE A 34 -11.37 -25.10 11.18
C PHE A 34 -12.66 -25.04 10.32
N ARG A 35 -13.81 -25.46 10.87
CA ARG A 35 -15.10 -25.39 10.16
C ARG A 35 -15.51 -23.94 9.88
N HIS A 36 -15.32 -23.04 10.84
CA HIS A 36 -15.60 -21.62 10.65
C HIS A 36 -14.74 -21.02 9.55
N ARG A 37 -13.44 -21.27 9.57
CA ARG A 37 -12.53 -20.82 8.52
C ARG A 37 -12.94 -21.34 7.13
N LEU A 38 -13.31 -22.61 7.04
CA LEU A 38 -13.79 -23.19 5.79
C LEU A 38 -15.08 -22.53 5.31
N ALA A 39 -16.05 -22.32 6.21
CA ALA A 39 -17.30 -21.64 5.90
C ALA A 39 -17.08 -20.20 5.42
N PHE A 40 -16.20 -19.44 6.09
CA PHE A 40 -15.85 -18.08 5.67
C PHE A 40 -15.18 -18.07 4.30
N ARG A 41 -14.20 -18.94 4.06
CA ARG A 41 -13.56 -19.05 2.75
C ARG A 41 -14.54 -19.44 1.64
N ALA A 42 -15.48 -20.30 1.92
CA ALA A 42 -16.54 -20.67 0.97
C ALA A 42 -17.47 -19.48 0.67
N ALA A 43 -17.78 -18.66 1.67
CA ALA A 43 -18.67 -17.50 1.52
C ALA A 43 -18.00 -16.34 0.76
N VAL A 44 -16.74 -15.99 1.12
CA VAL A 44 -16.05 -14.82 0.54
C VAL A 44 -15.10 -15.16 -0.60
N GLY A 45 -14.78 -16.44 -0.80
CA GLY A 45 -13.80 -16.91 -1.79
C GLY A 45 -12.38 -17.01 -1.23
N SER A 46 -11.49 -17.63 -2.00
CA SER A 46 -10.13 -17.98 -1.56
C SER A 46 -9.22 -16.77 -1.24
N ASN A 47 -9.52 -15.64 -1.82
CA ASN A 47 -8.74 -14.40 -1.62
C ASN A 47 -9.60 -13.30 -0.97
N GLY A 48 -10.78 -13.65 -0.47
CA GLY A 48 -11.68 -12.71 0.16
C GLY A 48 -11.13 -12.25 1.51
N MET A 49 -11.04 -10.94 1.71
CA MET A 49 -10.71 -10.31 2.99
C MET A 49 -11.56 -9.06 3.17
N GLY A 50 -11.72 -8.61 4.40
CA GLY A 50 -12.40 -7.35 4.62
C GLY A 50 -12.80 -7.12 6.06
N LEU A 51 -13.05 -5.85 6.39
CA LEU A 51 -13.64 -5.46 7.66
C LEU A 51 -15.00 -6.13 7.84
N VAL A 52 -15.22 -6.63 9.06
CA VAL A 52 -16.48 -7.30 9.43
C VAL A 52 -17.56 -6.25 9.68
N PRO A 53 -18.72 -6.37 9.02
CA PRO A 53 -19.79 -5.37 9.12
C PRO A 53 -20.30 -5.18 10.55
N GLY A 54 -20.55 -3.92 10.89
CA GLY A 54 -21.14 -3.55 12.18
C GLY A 54 -20.15 -3.48 13.34
N TYR A 55 -18.87 -3.71 13.10
CA TYR A 55 -17.82 -3.53 14.09
C TYR A 55 -17.05 -2.22 13.82
N PRO A 56 -16.71 -1.47 14.89
CA PRO A 56 -16.00 -0.21 14.71
C PRO A 56 -14.58 -0.48 14.19
N PHE A 57 -14.18 0.30 13.19
CA PHE A 57 -12.81 0.37 12.71
C PHE A 57 -12.21 1.72 13.08
N SER A 58 -11.07 1.72 13.74
CA SER A 58 -10.30 2.92 14.07
C SER A 58 -8.82 2.63 13.89
N CYS A 59 -8.17 3.35 12.98
CA CYS A 59 -6.73 3.26 12.73
C CYS A 59 -6.20 4.68 12.45
N ASN A 60 -6.16 5.51 13.51
CA ASN A 60 -5.62 6.87 13.43
C ASN A 60 -4.30 6.93 14.15
N GLY A 61 -3.24 7.23 13.42
CA GLY A 61 -1.90 7.25 13.99
C GLY A 61 -1.11 8.50 13.63
N VAL A 62 0.01 8.64 14.29
CA VAL A 62 0.96 9.74 14.10
C VAL A 62 2.36 9.20 13.88
N PHE A 63 3.14 9.92 13.09
CA PHE A 63 4.55 9.62 12.92
C PHE A 63 5.36 10.25 14.04
N VAL A 64 6.11 9.43 14.77
CA VAL A 64 7.01 9.86 15.86
C VAL A 64 8.41 9.37 15.54
N LYS A 65 9.25 10.23 14.99
CA LYS A 65 10.59 9.87 14.48
C LYS A 65 10.52 8.75 13.44
N ASN A 66 11.08 7.57 13.76
CA ASN A 66 11.10 6.38 12.91
C ASN A 66 10.01 5.36 13.26
N ARG A 67 8.93 5.80 13.94
CA ARG A 67 7.82 4.94 14.35
C ARG A 67 6.50 5.53 13.91
N PHE A 68 5.55 4.65 13.71
CA PHE A 68 4.16 4.99 13.53
C PHE A 68 3.36 4.44 14.71
N GLU A 69 2.72 5.33 15.45
CA GLU A 69 1.97 5.03 16.66
C GLU A 69 0.49 5.24 16.42
N VAL A 70 -0.33 4.23 16.75
CA VAL A 70 -1.79 4.31 16.68
C VAL A 70 -2.35 4.07 18.07
N THR A 71 -3.07 5.05 18.58
CA THR A 71 -3.73 4.95 19.88
C THR A 71 -5.21 4.63 19.67
N GLY A 72 -5.73 3.70 20.47
CA GLY A 72 -7.12 3.25 20.37
C GLY A 72 -7.44 2.55 19.06
N PHE A 73 -6.49 1.76 18.57
CA PHE A 73 -6.72 0.92 17.39
C PHE A 73 -7.82 -0.11 17.66
N ARG A 74 -8.74 -0.21 16.72
CA ARG A 74 -9.80 -1.21 16.72
C ARG A 74 -10.00 -1.75 15.33
N CYS A 75 -10.02 -3.07 15.22
CA CYS A 75 -10.22 -3.75 13.95
C CYS A 75 -10.84 -5.12 14.16
N MET A 76 -11.96 -5.37 13.48
CA MET A 76 -12.43 -6.73 13.26
C MET A 76 -12.42 -6.99 11.77
N ALA A 77 -11.57 -7.91 11.32
CA ALA A 77 -11.35 -8.18 9.91
C ALA A 77 -11.21 -9.67 9.63
N LEU A 78 -11.71 -10.09 8.48
CA LEU A 78 -11.53 -11.42 7.93
C LEU A 78 -10.28 -11.45 7.04
N LEU A 79 -9.41 -12.43 7.27
CA LEU A 79 -8.22 -12.71 6.46
C LEU A 79 -8.52 -13.69 5.31
N PRO A 80 -7.67 -13.77 4.28
CA PRO A 80 -7.78 -14.75 3.20
C PRO A 80 -7.79 -16.20 3.68
N SER A 81 -7.10 -16.50 4.78
CA SER A 81 -7.12 -17.83 5.42
C SER A 81 -8.47 -18.22 6.04
N GLY A 82 -9.39 -17.25 6.17
CA GLY A 82 -10.65 -17.41 6.92
C GLY A 82 -10.50 -17.18 8.42
N ARG A 83 -9.33 -16.74 8.89
CA ARG A 83 -9.14 -16.31 10.28
C ARG A 83 -9.71 -14.92 10.48
N VAL A 84 -10.13 -14.63 11.70
CA VAL A 84 -10.70 -13.34 12.08
C VAL A 84 -9.75 -12.60 13.01
N ILE A 85 -9.28 -11.44 12.60
CA ILE A 85 -8.62 -10.48 13.48
C ILE A 85 -9.70 -9.82 14.34
N ASP A 86 -9.50 -9.80 15.66
CA ASP A 86 -10.30 -9.05 16.63
C ASP A 86 -9.33 -8.32 17.57
N ALA A 87 -8.90 -7.14 17.15
CA ALA A 87 -7.88 -6.35 17.84
C ALA A 87 -8.48 -5.06 18.42
N ASP A 88 -8.18 -4.82 19.70
CA ASP A 88 -8.51 -3.58 20.42
C ASP A 88 -7.31 -3.27 21.34
N GLU A 89 -6.30 -2.58 20.78
CA GLU A 89 -5.04 -2.30 21.48
C GLU A 89 -4.31 -1.12 20.83
N ASP A 90 -3.38 -0.52 21.54
CA ASP A 90 -2.47 0.47 20.96
C ASP A 90 -1.36 -0.25 20.20
N ILE A 91 -0.97 0.29 19.05
CA ILE A 91 0.08 -0.31 18.22
C ILE A 91 1.21 0.68 17.96
N GLU A 92 2.41 0.14 17.93
CA GLU A 92 3.63 0.86 17.58
C GLU A 92 4.39 0.05 16.54
N VAL A 93 4.66 0.65 15.39
CA VAL A 93 5.40 0.00 14.31
C VAL A 93 6.63 0.81 13.96
N THR A 94 7.79 0.17 14.00
CA THR A 94 9.04 0.80 13.52
C THR A 94 9.00 0.86 11.99
N ILE A 95 9.30 2.03 11.44
CA ILE A 95 9.38 2.24 10.02
C ILE A 95 10.76 1.76 9.55
N PRO A 96 10.84 0.68 8.72
CA PRO A 96 12.10 0.24 8.16
C PRO A 96 12.61 1.22 7.11
N MET A 97 13.87 1.08 6.71
CA MET A 97 14.35 1.74 5.48
C MET A 97 13.62 1.13 4.29
N LEU A 98 12.85 1.96 3.58
CA LEU A 98 11.99 1.52 2.48
C LEU A 98 12.46 2.11 1.16
N PHE A 99 12.44 1.27 0.13
CA PHE A 99 12.74 1.63 -1.25
C PHE A 99 11.47 1.46 -2.08
N GLY A 100 10.79 2.55 -2.39
CA GLY A 100 9.52 2.53 -3.12
C GLY A 100 8.58 3.63 -2.66
N ASN A 101 7.42 3.72 -3.27
CA ASN A 101 6.48 4.84 -3.09
C ASN A 101 5.18 4.47 -2.38
N LYS A 102 4.85 3.17 -2.23
CA LYS A 102 3.59 2.75 -1.61
C LYS A 102 3.82 1.59 -0.65
N TYR A 103 3.37 1.75 0.57
CA TYR A 103 3.43 0.73 1.61
C TYR A 103 2.13 0.69 2.39
N TYR A 104 1.90 -0.40 3.09
CA TYR A 104 0.69 -0.62 3.86
C TYR A 104 1.04 -0.98 5.29
N LEU A 105 0.40 -0.29 6.24
CA LEU A 105 0.34 -0.80 7.61
C LEU A 105 -0.55 -2.02 7.60
N THR A 106 -0.07 -3.12 8.13
CA THR A 106 -0.81 -4.38 8.12
C THR A 106 -0.90 -4.98 9.51
N VAL A 107 -1.91 -5.84 9.69
CA VAL A 107 -2.03 -6.72 10.84
C VAL A 107 -2.14 -8.16 10.35
N GLY A 108 -1.50 -9.06 11.07
CA GLY A 108 -1.56 -10.50 10.83
C GLY A 108 -1.47 -11.29 12.13
N TYR A 109 -1.53 -12.60 12.01
CA TYR A 109 -1.29 -13.48 13.13
C TYR A 109 0.22 -13.62 13.37
N GLY A 110 0.62 -13.38 14.61
CA GLY A 110 1.96 -13.68 15.09
C GLY A 110 2.07 -15.08 15.64
N ASP A 111 3.25 -15.42 16.11
CA ASP A 111 3.50 -16.69 16.80
C ASP A 111 3.04 -16.60 18.25
N GLY A 112 2.38 -17.68 18.72
CA GLY A 112 1.93 -17.81 20.08
C GLY A 112 0.60 -17.14 20.42
N GLU A 113 0.29 -17.13 21.69
CA GLU A 113 -0.94 -16.63 22.26
C GLU A 113 -0.66 -15.65 23.39
N VAL A 114 -1.58 -14.73 23.62
CA VAL A 114 -1.52 -13.77 24.74
C VAL A 114 -2.54 -14.19 25.79
N GLU A 115 -2.05 -14.43 26.99
CA GLU A 115 -2.91 -14.72 28.15
C GLU A 115 -3.59 -13.45 28.65
N PHE A 116 -4.86 -13.53 28.95
CA PHE A 116 -5.62 -12.47 29.57
C PHE A 116 -6.72 -13.05 30.49
N GLU A 117 -7.24 -12.21 31.34
CA GLU A 117 -8.33 -12.62 32.25
C GLU A 117 -9.62 -11.88 31.87
N LYS A 118 -10.72 -12.62 31.78
CA LYS A 118 -12.05 -12.06 31.57
C LYS A 118 -13.04 -12.60 32.61
N LYS A 119 -13.49 -11.70 33.47
CA LYS A 119 -14.44 -12.03 34.57
C LYS A 119 -13.92 -13.15 35.51
N GLY A 120 -12.62 -13.13 35.82
CA GLY A 120 -12.02 -14.15 36.67
C GLY A 120 -11.70 -15.48 35.96
N VAL A 121 -11.91 -15.57 34.67
CA VAL A 121 -11.57 -16.75 33.86
C VAL A 121 -10.29 -16.46 33.06
N PRO A 122 -9.24 -17.28 33.23
CA PRO A 122 -8.06 -17.18 32.38
C PRO A 122 -8.42 -17.59 30.96
N MET A 123 -8.03 -16.75 30.00
CA MET A 123 -8.30 -16.93 28.58
C MET A 123 -7.02 -16.68 27.78
N VAL A 124 -6.97 -17.18 26.59
CA VAL A 124 -5.91 -16.88 25.61
C VAL A 124 -6.53 -16.28 24.38
N ARG A 125 -5.80 -15.40 23.74
CA ARG A 125 -6.13 -14.88 22.41
C ARG A 125 -4.90 -14.97 21.51
N PRO A 126 -5.09 -15.01 20.19
CA PRO A 126 -3.97 -14.94 19.26
C PRO A 126 -3.12 -13.70 19.50
N HIS A 127 -1.82 -13.84 19.35
CA HIS A 127 -0.92 -12.72 19.27
C HIS A 127 -1.02 -12.12 17.86
N TYR A 128 -1.21 -10.79 17.75
CA TYR A 128 -1.21 -10.09 16.48
C TYR A 128 0.13 -9.42 16.24
N THR A 129 0.57 -9.43 14.99
CA THR A 129 1.77 -8.72 14.54
C THR A 129 1.39 -7.59 13.61
N TYR A 130 2.09 -6.48 13.77
CA TYR A 130 1.90 -5.27 12.97
C TYR A 130 3.18 -4.97 12.20
N GLY A 131 3.06 -4.61 10.94
CA GLY A 131 4.20 -4.34 10.10
C GLY A 131 3.88 -3.40 8.96
N ILE A 132 4.93 -3.00 8.25
CA ILE A 132 4.83 -2.20 7.03
C ILE A 132 5.28 -3.06 5.87
N HIS A 133 4.37 -3.30 4.93
CA HIS A 133 4.54 -4.25 3.84
C HIS A 133 4.17 -3.63 2.49
N THR A 134 4.71 -4.19 1.41
CA THR A 134 4.27 -3.92 0.05
C THR A 134 2.96 -4.64 -0.25
N MET A 135 2.29 -4.31 -1.35
CA MET A 135 1.06 -5.00 -1.75
C MET A 135 1.34 -6.47 -2.11
N GLU A 136 2.49 -6.75 -2.72
CA GLU A 136 2.92 -8.11 -3.06
C GLU A 136 3.08 -8.98 -1.81
N GLU A 137 3.65 -8.41 -0.74
CA GLU A 137 3.77 -9.10 0.56
C GLU A 137 2.41 -9.30 1.22
N VAL A 138 1.49 -8.34 1.10
CA VAL A 138 0.11 -8.47 1.60
C VAL A 138 -0.62 -9.60 0.87
N GLU A 139 -0.49 -9.67 -0.46
CA GLU A 139 -1.13 -10.71 -1.28
C GLU A 139 -0.52 -12.10 -1.08
N ALA A 140 0.79 -12.17 -0.85
CA ALA A 140 1.49 -13.42 -0.60
C ALA A 140 1.31 -13.94 0.83
N GLY A 141 1.03 -13.05 1.76
CA GLY A 141 0.86 -13.33 3.19
C GLY A 141 -0.60 -13.42 3.62
N ASP A 142 -0.80 -13.82 4.87
CA ASP A 142 -2.12 -13.78 5.55
C ASP A 142 -2.20 -12.48 6.35
N LEU A 143 -2.10 -11.34 5.64
CA LEU A 143 -2.02 -9.99 6.19
C LEU A 143 -3.24 -9.17 5.78
N PHE A 144 -3.72 -8.34 6.71
CA PHE A 144 -4.80 -7.39 6.44
C PHE A 144 -4.26 -5.95 6.36
N PRO A 145 -4.42 -5.24 5.25
CA PRO A 145 -3.95 -3.87 5.09
C PRO A 145 -4.91 -2.89 5.76
N LEU A 146 -4.39 -2.15 6.73
CA LEU A 146 -5.13 -1.19 7.55
C LEU A 146 -5.10 0.23 7.00
N MET A 147 -3.93 0.65 6.52
CA MET A 147 -3.66 2.00 6.06
C MET A 147 -2.60 1.97 4.97
N ARG A 148 -2.67 2.90 4.03
CA ARG A 148 -1.65 3.07 2.98
C ARG A 148 -0.77 4.27 3.29
N PHE A 149 0.51 4.12 3.03
CA PHE A 149 1.50 5.19 3.12
C PHE A 149 2.09 5.50 1.75
N HIS A 150 2.28 6.77 1.50
CA HIS A 150 3.13 7.26 0.43
C HIS A 150 4.49 7.64 0.99
N VAL A 151 5.53 7.28 0.28
CA VAL A 151 6.90 7.65 0.62
C VAL A 151 7.43 8.53 -0.52
N ALA A 152 7.68 9.80 -0.20
CA ALA A 152 8.29 10.75 -1.12
C ALA A 152 9.50 11.39 -0.42
N GLU A 153 10.65 11.33 -1.03
CA GLU A 153 11.91 11.92 -0.49
C GLU A 153 12.23 11.46 0.95
N GLY A 154 11.90 10.21 1.26
CA GLY A 154 12.09 9.66 2.61
C GLY A 154 11.06 10.11 3.65
N ILE A 155 10.08 10.92 3.25
CA ILE A 155 8.99 11.38 4.12
C ILE A 155 7.79 10.44 3.96
N PHE A 156 7.32 9.91 5.07
CA PHE A 156 6.10 9.11 5.13
C PHE A 156 4.89 10.00 5.30
N SER A 157 3.88 9.76 4.50
CA SER A 157 2.56 10.38 4.66
C SER A 157 1.47 9.32 4.57
N ALA A 158 0.53 9.36 5.50
CA ALA A 158 -0.67 8.54 5.42
C ALA A 158 -1.54 8.99 4.24
N ASP A 159 -2.07 8.06 3.49
CA ASP A 159 -3.02 8.35 2.42
C ASP A 159 -4.44 8.47 3.00
N PRO A 160 -5.01 9.67 3.11
CA PRO A 160 -6.36 9.86 3.65
C PRO A 160 -7.44 9.29 2.72
N GLY A 161 -7.05 9.00 1.49
CA GLY A 161 -7.93 8.40 0.49
C GLY A 161 -7.98 6.89 0.53
N TYR A 162 -7.13 6.23 1.29
CA TYR A 162 -7.10 4.78 1.32
C TYR A 162 -8.40 4.18 1.86
N MET A 163 -8.84 3.11 1.22
CA MET A 163 -10.02 2.33 1.60
C MET A 163 -9.56 0.93 2.03
N PRO A 164 -9.55 0.63 3.33
CA PRO A 164 -9.29 -0.74 3.78
C PRO A 164 -10.28 -1.71 3.15
N PRO A 165 -9.88 -2.95 2.87
CA PRO A 165 -10.79 -3.96 2.36
C PRO A 165 -12.02 -4.10 3.26
N CYS A 166 -13.21 -4.19 2.66
CA CYS A 166 -14.48 -4.33 3.35
C CYS A 166 -15.24 -5.54 2.82
N LEU A 167 -16.06 -6.18 3.64
CA LEU A 167 -16.94 -7.26 3.21
C LEU A 167 -18.24 -6.73 2.59
N LEU A 168 -18.78 -5.63 3.12
CA LEU A 168 -19.98 -4.97 2.58
C LEU A 168 -19.66 -3.52 2.18
N LEU A 169 -20.40 -3.01 1.20
CA LEU A 169 -20.24 -1.63 0.72
C LEU A 169 -20.65 -0.57 1.78
N THR A 170 -21.49 -0.94 2.75
CA THR A 170 -21.90 -0.04 3.84
C THR A 170 -20.77 0.38 4.76
N GLU A 171 -19.67 -0.38 4.80
CA GLU A 171 -18.56 -0.13 5.71
C GLU A 171 -17.68 1.06 5.30
N ASN A 172 -17.80 1.51 4.05
CA ASN A 172 -17.11 2.70 3.59
C ASN A 172 -18.01 3.57 2.71
N GLY A 173 -18.31 4.78 3.18
CA GLY A 173 -19.20 5.73 2.48
C GLY A 173 -18.76 6.10 1.06
N ARG A 174 -17.46 5.96 0.74
CA ARG A 174 -16.91 6.26 -0.59
C ARG A 174 -17.45 5.35 -1.68
N PHE A 175 -17.91 4.14 -1.37
CA PHE A 175 -18.55 3.29 -2.36
C PHE A 175 -19.79 3.96 -2.98
N LYS A 176 -20.55 4.69 -2.16
CA LYS A 176 -21.69 5.44 -2.67
C LYS A 176 -21.23 6.54 -3.65
N GLU A 177 -20.16 7.25 -3.32
CA GLU A 177 -19.61 8.28 -4.20
C GLU A 177 -19.19 7.69 -5.55
N TYR A 178 -18.50 6.56 -5.54
CA TYR A 178 -18.12 5.86 -6.79
C TYR A 178 -19.33 5.38 -7.59
N ILE A 179 -20.35 4.82 -6.93
CA ILE A 179 -21.61 4.43 -7.60
C ILE A 179 -22.27 5.64 -8.27
N ASP A 180 -22.30 6.78 -7.60
CA ASP A 180 -22.87 8.02 -8.15
C ASP A 180 -22.02 8.55 -9.33
N ILE A 181 -20.68 8.53 -9.21
CA ILE A 181 -19.75 8.89 -10.31
C ILE A 181 -19.96 7.97 -11.50
N TYR A 182 -19.94 6.64 -11.28
CA TYR A 182 -20.12 5.66 -12.36
C TYR A 182 -21.49 5.77 -13.04
N THR A 183 -22.53 6.06 -12.24
CA THR A 183 -23.87 6.31 -12.80
C THR A 183 -23.86 7.51 -13.73
N GLY A 184 -23.18 8.59 -13.35
CA GLY A 184 -23.02 9.78 -14.19
C GLY A 184 -22.24 9.51 -15.47
N LEU A 185 -21.08 8.85 -15.34
CA LEU A 185 -20.22 8.51 -16.49
C LEU A 185 -20.90 7.53 -17.44
N MET A 186 -21.53 6.45 -16.93
CA MET A 186 -22.29 5.53 -17.76
C MET A 186 -23.47 6.18 -18.49
N ASN A 187 -24.16 7.10 -17.81
CA ASN A 187 -25.22 7.87 -18.46
C ASN A 187 -24.66 8.78 -19.57
N GLY A 188 -23.49 9.39 -19.34
CA GLY A 188 -22.77 10.16 -20.37
C GLY A 188 -22.46 9.29 -21.60
N LEU A 189 -21.88 8.10 -21.41
CA LEU A 189 -21.63 7.15 -22.50
C LEU A 189 -22.91 6.72 -23.21
N ALA A 190 -23.97 6.38 -22.48
CA ALA A 190 -25.24 5.93 -23.04
C ALA A 190 -25.96 7.02 -23.86
N THR A 191 -25.77 8.28 -23.54
CA THR A 191 -26.39 9.43 -24.22
C THR A 191 -25.48 10.10 -25.24
N HIS A 192 -24.27 9.57 -25.42
CA HIS A 192 -23.28 10.17 -26.30
C HIS A 192 -23.74 10.14 -27.75
N GLY A 193 -23.59 11.25 -28.47
CA GLY A 193 -24.10 11.40 -29.84
C GLY A 193 -23.45 10.46 -30.86
N HIS A 194 -22.22 10.04 -30.64
CA HIS A 194 -21.49 9.13 -31.50
C HIS A 194 -21.71 7.65 -31.16
N LEU A 195 -22.33 7.33 -30.03
CA LEU A 195 -22.73 5.95 -29.75
C LEU A 195 -23.99 5.62 -30.57
N ALA A 196 -23.83 4.78 -31.55
CA ALA A 196 -24.93 4.39 -32.44
C ALA A 196 -26.12 3.80 -31.67
N ASP A 197 -27.33 4.11 -32.12
CA ASP A 197 -28.53 3.48 -31.59
C ASP A 197 -28.48 1.97 -31.87
N GLY A 198 -28.46 1.17 -30.83
CA GLY A 198 -28.32 -0.27 -30.99
C GLY A 198 -28.05 -0.99 -29.65
N GLU A 199 -27.36 -2.12 -29.78
CA GLU A 199 -27.03 -2.96 -28.60
C GLU A 199 -26.13 -2.25 -27.59
N GLY A 200 -25.11 -1.53 -28.06
CA GLY A 200 -24.19 -0.81 -27.20
C GLY A 200 -24.90 0.21 -26.30
N LYS A 201 -25.76 1.05 -26.91
CA LYS A 201 -26.52 2.03 -26.14
C LYS A 201 -27.46 1.36 -25.12
N ARG A 202 -28.11 0.25 -25.52
CA ARG A 202 -28.97 -0.51 -24.60
C ARG A 202 -28.18 -1.14 -23.47
N ALA A 203 -26.99 -1.66 -23.75
CA ALA A 203 -26.09 -2.20 -22.73
C ALA A 203 -25.67 -1.12 -21.73
N MET A 204 -25.24 0.06 -22.20
CA MET A 204 -24.86 1.17 -21.31
C MET A 204 -26.04 1.62 -20.45
N LEU A 205 -27.24 1.80 -21.03
CA LEU A 205 -28.45 2.13 -20.28
C LEU A 205 -28.80 1.09 -19.22
N ARG A 206 -28.64 -0.21 -19.54
CA ARG A 206 -28.84 -1.28 -18.57
C ARG A 206 -27.94 -1.09 -17.34
N TYR A 207 -26.66 -0.80 -17.52
CA TYR A 207 -25.76 -0.54 -16.40
C TYR A 207 -26.13 0.71 -15.62
N VAL A 208 -26.63 1.77 -16.25
CA VAL A 208 -27.17 2.94 -15.55
C VAL A 208 -28.32 2.54 -14.60
N PHE A 209 -29.25 1.69 -15.09
CA PHE A 209 -30.36 1.21 -14.23
C PHE A 209 -29.86 0.33 -13.07
N LEU A 210 -28.90 -0.58 -13.36
CA LEU A 210 -28.33 -1.46 -12.35
C LEU A 210 -27.57 -0.67 -11.28
N LEU A 211 -26.78 0.34 -11.67
CA LEU A 211 -26.07 1.22 -10.74
C LEU A 211 -27.03 2.02 -9.86
N LYS A 212 -28.10 2.61 -10.44
CA LYS A 212 -29.12 3.36 -9.68
C LYS A 212 -29.85 2.50 -8.65
N GLY A 213 -29.99 1.21 -8.94
CA GLY A 213 -30.61 0.22 -8.05
C GLY A 213 -29.62 -0.53 -7.16
N TYR A 214 -28.34 -0.19 -7.22
CA TYR A 214 -27.33 -0.97 -6.52
C TYR A 214 -27.38 -0.74 -5.00
N HIS A 215 -27.54 -1.83 -4.25
CA HIS A 215 -27.71 -1.72 -2.80
C HIS A 215 -26.36 -1.75 -2.08
N LEU A 216 -26.13 -0.76 -1.21
CA LEU A 216 -24.93 -0.69 -0.39
C LEU A 216 -24.77 -1.86 0.61
N LYS A 217 -25.82 -2.64 0.84
CA LYS A 217 -25.75 -3.87 1.65
C LYS A 217 -25.20 -5.07 0.89
N ASN A 218 -24.90 -4.93 -0.38
CA ASN A 218 -24.30 -6.01 -1.16
C ASN A 218 -22.84 -6.23 -0.75
N PRO A 219 -22.33 -7.47 -0.92
CA PRO A 219 -20.92 -7.77 -0.74
C PRO A 219 -20.04 -6.96 -1.69
N VAL A 220 -18.87 -6.53 -1.21
CA VAL A 220 -17.88 -5.86 -2.05
C VAL A 220 -17.43 -6.73 -3.22
N LYS A 221 -17.30 -8.03 -3.00
CA LYS A 221 -16.97 -9.00 -4.04
C LYS A 221 -17.93 -8.92 -5.25
N ASP A 222 -19.23 -8.87 -4.97
CA ASP A 222 -20.25 -8.80 -6.02
C ASP A 222 -20.19 -7.47 -6.77
N PHE A 223 -19.86 -6.41 -6.06
CA PHE A 223 -19.62 -5.10 -6.69
C PHE A 223 -18.39 -5.09 -7.58
N LEU A 224 -17.30 -5.71 -7.16
CA LEU A 224 -16.09 -5.83 -7.98
C LEU A 224 -16.35 -6.63 -9.26
N LEU A 225 -17.05 -7.76 -9.18
CA LEU A 225 -17.45 -8.55 -10.34
C LEU A 225 -18.38 -7.75 -11.26
N PHE A 226 -19.38 -7.10 -10.69
CA PHE A 226 -20.30 -6.25 -11.46
C PHE A 226 -19.58 -5.11 -12.19
N THR A 227 -18.65 -4.44 -11.53
CA THR A 227 -17.85 -3.37 -12.15
C THR A 227 -16.87 -3.89 -13.19
N GLN A 228 -16.36 -5.10 -13.03
CA GLN A 228 -15.55 -5.76 -14.05
C GLN A 228 -16.36 -6.10 -15.31
N GLU A 229 -17.55 -6.66 -15.14
CA GLU A 229 -18.49 -6.91 -16.27
C GLU A 229 -18.86 -5.61 -16.97
N MET A 230 -19.07 -4.53 -16.21
CA MET A 230 -19.34 -3.20 -16.76
C MET A 230 -18.14 -2.69 -17.59
N ALA A 231 -16.91 -2.84 -17.11
CA ALA A 231 -15.72 -2.49 -17.86
C ALA A 231 -15.60 -3.28 -19.17
N GLN A 232 -15.85 -4.59 -19.12
CA GLN A 232 -15.86 -5.45 -20.31
C GLN A 232 -16.93 -5.02 -21.33
N ALA A 233 -18.11 -4.62 -20.86
CA ALA A 233 -19.15 -4.11 -21.76
C ALA A 233 -18.75 -2.78 -22.41
N ILE A 234 -18.13 -1.87 -21.67
CA ILE A 234 -17.59 -0.62 -22.21
C ILE A 234 -16.51 -0.93 -23.25
N ASP A 235 -15.60 -1.85 -22.94
CA ASP A 235 -14.58 -2.26 -23.88
C ASP A 235 -15.20 -2.79 -25.19
N TYR A 236 -16.11 -3.73 -25.08
CA TYR A 236 -16.71 -4.39 -26.23
C TYR A 236 -17.54 -3.46 -27.12
N TYR A 237 -18.35 -2.58 -26.51
CA TYR A 237 -19.29 -1.75 -27.27
C TYR A 237 -18.78 -0.35 -27.61
N VAL A 238 -17.81 0.17 -26.86
CA VAL A 238 -17.32 1.54 -26.99
C VAL A 238 -15.87 1.58 -27.46
N VAL A 239 -14.98 0.88 -26.78
CA VAL A 239 -13.55 1.00 -27.03
C VAL A 239 -13.11 0.17 -28.23
N THR A 240 -13.39 -1.13 -28.23
CA THR A 240 -12.99 -2.07 -29.29
C THR A 240 -13.46 -1.67 -30.71
N PRO A 241 -14.70 -1.17 -30.95
CA PRO A 241 -15.11 -0.74 -32.27
C PRO A 241 -14.30 0.44 -32.82
N ASN A 242 -13.67 1.22 -31.96
CA ASN A 242 -12.89 2.40 -32.32
C ASN A 242 -11.38 2.14 -32.27
N ARG A 243 -10.94 0.92 -32.06
CA ARG A 243 -9.55 0.50 -31.97
C ARG A 243 -9.32 -0.87 -32.60
N GLU A 244 -8.10 -1.11 -33.05
CA GLU A 244 -7.73 -2.38 -33.68
C GLU A 244 -7.55 -3.56 -32.68
N GLN A 245 -7.38 -3.27 -31.41
CA GLN A 245 -7.09 -4.29 -30.39
C GLN A 245 -7.94 -4.09 -29.13
N PRO A 246 -8.49 -5.18 -28.53
CA PRO A 246 -9.19 -5.13 -27.27
C PRO A 246 -8.24 -4.78 -26.10
N MET A 247 -8.78 -4.24 -25.04
CA MET A 247 -8.02 -3.84 -23.86
C MET A 247 -7.82 -5.00 -22.88
N GLU A 248 -6.66 -5.11 -22.27
CA GLU A 248 -6.50 -5.97 -21.11
C GLU A 248 -7.10 -5.29 -19.88
N ILE A 249 -8.28 -5.74 -19.45
CA ILE A 249 -8.94 -5.25 -18.26
C ILE A 249 -8.29 -5.91 -17.04
N PRO A 250 -7.69 -5.14 -16.13
CA PRO A 250 -7.06 -5.70 -14.94
C PRO A 250 -8.08 -6.44 -14.07
N GLN A 251 -7.62 -7.42 -13.33
CA GLN A 251 -8.46 -8.10 -12.36
C GLN A 251 -8.63 -7.23 -11.11
N PRO A 252 -9.87 -7.00 -10.64
CA PRO A 252 -10.10 -6.27 -9.40
C PRO A 252 -9.53 -7.05 -8.22
N ARG A 253 -8.80 -6.34 -7.33
CA ARG A 253 -8.20 -6.92 -6.14
C ARG A 253 -8.90 -6.39 -4.91
N GLN A 254 -9.39 -7.29 -4.07
CA GLN A 254 -10.06 -6.87 -2.83
C GLN A 254 -9.10 -6.22 -1.84
N ALA A 255 -7.81 -6.56 -1.88
CA ALA A 255 -6.77 -5.94 -1.07
C ALA A 255 -6.49 -4.48 -1.44
N ASP A 256 -6.69 -4.08 -2.71
CA ASP A 256 -6.54 -2.70 -3.18
C ASP A 256 -7.75 -2.27 -4.03
N ILE A 257 -8.89 -2.24 -3.38
CA ILE A 257 -10.17 -1.86 -4.00
C ILE A 257 -10.08 -0.47 -4.64
N GLN A 258 -9.43 0.46 -3.95
CA GLN A 258 -9.32 1.84 -4.42
C GLN A 258 -8.60 1.95 -5.76
N ALA A 259 -7.53 1.18 -5.97
CA ALA A 259 -6.82 1.18 -7.24
C ALA A 259 -7.73 0.74 -8.40
N TRP A 260 -8.56 -0.28 -8.17
CA TRP A 260 -9.54 -0.72 -9.15
C TRP A 260 -10.60 0.35 -9.44
N LEU A 261 -11.17 0.95 -8.39
CA LEU A 261 -12.22 1.96 -8.54
C LEU A 261 -11.70 3.20 -9.28
N GLN A 262 -10.49 3.65 -8.95
CA GLN A 262 -9.84 4.75 -9.64
C GLN A 262 -9.56 4.41 -11.11
N TRP A 263 -8.97 3.23 -11.36
CA TRP A 263 -8.70 2.77 -12.72
C TRP A 263 -9.99 2.74 -13.57
N LEU A 264 -11.09 2.23 -13.00
CA LEU A 264 -12.36 2.15 -13.72
C LEU A 264 -12.93 3.54 -14.04
N GLU A 265 -12.84 4.49 -13.10
CA GLU A 265 -13.23 5.87 -13.35
C GLU A 265 -12.45 6.47 -14.52
N ASP A 266 -11.13 6.36 -14.48
CA ASP A 266 -10.24 6.87 -15.53
C ASP A 266 -10.53 6.18 -16.88
N TYR A 267 -10.77 4.87 -16.85
CA TYR A 267 -11.16 4.10 -18.03
C TYR A 267 -12.46 4.60 -18.66
N MET A 268 -13.49 4.82 -17.85
CA MET A 268 -14.79 5.34 -18.34
C MET A 268 -14.67 6.74 -18.93
N ARG A 269 -13.84 7.60 -18.34
CA ARG A 269 -13.54 8.93 -18.88
C ARG A 269 -12.83 8.84 -20.22
N GLY A 270 -11.84 7.94 -20.33
CA GLY A 270 -11.15 7.67 -21.59
C GLY A 270 -12.08 7.12 -22.68
N ALA A 271 -13.03 6.24 -22.33
CA ALA A 271 -14.02 5.74 -23.25
C ALA A 271 -14.92 6.87 -23.83
N ALA A 272 -15.26 7.86 -23.02
CA ALA A 272 -16.00 9.04 -23.48
C ALA A 272 -15.18 9.85 -24.51
N VAL A 273 -13.91 10.06 -24.26
CA VAL A 273 -12.99 10.76 -25.18
C VAL A 273 -12.86 10.01 -26.50
N ILE A 274 -12.82 8.68 -26.48
CA ILE A 274 -12.82 7.86 -27.71
C ILE A 274 -14.08 8.10 -28.54
N LEU A 275 -15.25 8.18 -27.89
CA LEU A 275 -16.51 8.47 -28.57
C LEU A 275 -16.56 9.87 -29.17
N ASP A 276 -15.86 10.85 -28.58
CA ASP A 276 -15.75 12.20 -29.13
C ASP A 276 -15.03 12.24 -30.49
N GLY A 277 -14.46 11.10 -30.92
CA GLY A 277 -13.77 11.01 -32.21
C GLY A 277 -12.48 11.82 -32.25
N VAL A 278 -11.93 12.10 -31.07
CA VAL A 278 -10.55 12.56 -30.96
C VAL A 278 -9.68 11.45 -31.50
N VAL A 279 -9.40 11.50 -32.79
CA VAL A 279 -8.39 10.67 -33.42
C VAL A 279 -7.10 11.03 -32.69
N LEU A 280 -6.69 10.15 -31.82
CA LEU A 280 -5.34 10.14 -31.37
C LEU A 280 -4.50 9.91 -32.62
N GLU A 281 -3.97 11.00 -33.19
CA GLU A 281 -2.86 10.81 -34.10
C GLU A 281 -1.93 9.88 -33.36
N ASP A 282 -1.63 8.77 -33.98
CA ASP A 282 -0.65 7.80 -33.50
C ASP A 282 0.73 8.49 -33.60
N HIS A 283 0.90 9.50 -32.73
CA HIS A 283 2.20 9.96 -32.37
C HIS A 283 2.73 8.79 -31.54
N THR A 284 3.29 7.82 -32.22
CA THR A 284 4.34 6.98 -31.64
C THR A 284 5.49 7.93 -31.28
N ILE A 285 5.23 8.75 -30.28
CA ILE A 285 6.29 9.42 -29.56
C ILE A 285 7.10 8.24 -29.07
N ASP A 286 8.32 8.13 -29.57
CA ASP A 286 9.26 7.19 -29.03
C ASP A 286 9.54 7.63 -27.58
N TYR A 287 8.66 7.15 -26.69
CA TYR A 287 8.70 7.50 -25.28
C TYR A 287 10.03 7.06 -24.67
N GLU A 288 10.63 5.97 -25.15
CA GLU A 288 11.95 5.54 -24.69
C GLU A 288 13.04 6.53 -25.09
N ALA A 289 13.00 7.05 -26.31
CA ALA A 289 13.96 8.05 -26.77
C ALA A 289 13.75 9.41 -26.09
N LEU A 290 12.52 9.87 -25.96
CA LEU A 290 12.18 11.12 -25.26
C LEU A 290 12.53 11.05 -23.78
N LEU A 291 12.32 9.89 -23.20
CA LEU A 291 12.66 9.53 -21.85
C LEU A 291 14.15 9.52 -21.61
N ALA A 292 14.90 8.90 -22.50
CA ALA A 292 16.36 8.87 -22.45
C ALA A 292 16.95 10.28 -22.58
N GLN A 293 16.36 11.12 -23.43
CA GLN A 293 16.77 12.50 -23.63
C GLN A 293 16.43 13.36 -22.40
N ALA A 294 15.23 13.28 -21.86
CA ALA A 294 14.81 13.99 -20.66
C ALA A 294 15.65 13.59 -19.44
N LYS A 295 15.95 12.31 -19.28
CA LYS A 295 16.89 11.79 -18.28
C LYS A 295 18.27 12.44 -18.40
N LYS A 296 18.80 12.45 -19.60
CA LYS A 296 20.14 12.98 -19.86
C LYS A 296 20.20 14.48 -19.56
N GLU A 297 19.23 15.25 -20.02
CA GLU A 297 19.16 16.69 -19.78
C GLU A 297 18.97 17.04 -18.29
N LEU A 298 18.15 16.25 -17.60
CA LEU A 298 17.89 16.41 -16.17
C LEU A 298 19.12 16.07 -15.33
N TYR A 299 19.78 14.96 -15.68
CA TYR A 299 21.01 14.53 -15.03
C TYR A 299 22.13 15.56 -15.22
N GLU A 300 22.33 16.05 -16.45
CA GLU A 300 23.37 17.05 -16.77
C GLU A 300 23.12 18.40 -16.10
N LYS A 301 21.87 18.81 -15.86
CA LYS A 301 21.53 20.10 -15.24
C LYS A 301 21.42 20.07 -13.73
N LEU A 302 20.80 19.05 -13.17
CA LEU A 302 20.46 19.02 -11.74
C LEU A 302 21.47 18.27 -10.87
N HIS A 303 22.10 17.23 -11.41
CA HIS A 303 23.02 16.41 -10.65
C HIS A 303 24.24 17.20 -10.11
N PRO A 304 24.92 18.06 -10.89
CA PRO A 304 26.06 18.81 -10.38
C PRO A 304 25.69 19.80 -9.27
N GLU A 305 24.61 20.57 -9.47
CA GLU A 305 24.17 21.60 -8.51
C GLU A 305 23.68 21.01 -7.18
N LEU A 306 22.88 19.94 -7.26
CA LEU A 306 22.38 19.24 -6.07
C LEU A 306 23.49 18.54 -5.30
N THR A 307 24.42 17.89 -6.01
CA THR A 307 25.55 17.21 -5.38
C THR A 307 26.49 18.20 -4.70
N GLU A 308 26.76 19.35 -5.34
CA GLU A 308 27.63 20.37 -4.78
C GLU A 308 27.02 21.06 -3.57
N LYS A 309 25.71 21.35 -3.61
CA LYS A 309 24.97 21.95 -2.50
C LYS A 309 24.87 21.00 -1.31
N LEU A 310 24.49 19.75 -1.54
CA LEU A 310 24.39 18.74 -0.46
C LEU A 310 25.74 18.44 0.18
N LEU A 311 26.81 18.36 -0.63
CA LEU A 311 28.18 18.20 -0.14
C LEU A 311 28.66 19.42 0.65
N ALA A 312 28.24 20.64 0.28
CA ALA A 312 28.56 21.84 1.03
C ALA A 312 27.85 21.90 2.38
N ASP A 313 26.55 21.64 2.39
CA ASP A 313 25.71 21.64 3.60
C ASP A 313 26.18 20.57 4.60
N MET A 314 26.47 19.37 4.12
CA MET A 314 27.01 18.28 4.97
C MET A 314 28.42 18.56 5.51
N LYS A 315 29.28 19.22 4.70
CA LYS A 315 30.61 19.65 5.18
C LYS A 315 30.50 20.68 6.30
N GLU A 316 29.54 21.58 6.21
CA GLU A 316 29.30 22.61 7.22
C GLU A 316 28.77 21.99 8.54
N GLU A 317 27.81 21.08 8.43
CA GLU A 317 27.23 20.38 9.59
C GLU A 317 28.28 19.53 10.33
N LEU A 318 29.11 18.82 9.60
CA LEU A 318 30.19 18.02 10.18
C LEU A 318 31.31 18.87 10.79
N ARG A 319 31.61 20.05 10.21
CA ARG A 319 32.55 20.98 10.83
C ARG A 319 32.03 21.56 12.13
N GLU A 320 30.74 21.88 12.18
CA GLU A 320 30.11 22.39 13.40
C GLU A 320 30.04 21.33 14.50
N GLU A 321 29.74 20.08 14.15
CA GLU A 321 29.79 18.96 15.11
C GLU A 321 31.20 18.71 15.64
N MET A 322 32.21 18.77 14.77
CA MET A 322 33.61 18.67 15.18
C MET A 322 34.01 19.82 16.10
N ARG A 323 33.57 21.06 15.80
CA ARG A 323 33.85 22.24 16.63
C ARG A 323 33.23 22.09 18.02
N GLN A 324 31.97 21.65 18.11
CA GLN A 324 31.26 21.43 19.38
C GLN A 324 31.92 20.34 20.21
N GLN A 325 32.33 19.23 19.59
CA GLN A 325 33.05 18.17 20.32
C GLN A 325 34.43 18.63 20.81
N THR A 326 35.12 19.44 20.01
CA THR A 326 36.43 20.00 20.42
C THR A 326 36.29 21.01 21.55
N GLU A 327 35.26 21.86 21.57
CA GLU A 327 34.95 22.79 22.66
C GLU A 327 34.56 22.06 23.93
N GLN A 328 33.75 21.01 23.86
CA GLN A 328 33.37 20.17 24.99
C GLN A 328 34.58 19.47 25.61
N LEU A 329 35.46 18.92 24.78
CA LEU A 329 36.72 18.30 25.21
C LEU A 329 37.66 19.33 25.87
N THR A 330 37.78 20.49 25.26
CA THR A 330 38.62 21.58 25.78
C THR A 330 38.13 22.09 27.15
N THR A 331 36.81 22.20 27.30
CA THR A 331 36.19 22.61 28.58
C THR A 331 36.36 21.55 29.65
N TYR A 332 36.24 20.28 29.32
CA TYR A 332 36.48 19.16 30.25
C TYR A 332 37.95 19.10 30.70
N ILE A 333 38.90 19.33 29.81
CA ILE A 333 40.33 19.33 30.07
C ILE A 333 40.72 20.50 30.99
N ASN A 334 40.22 21.70 30.69
CA ASN A 334 40.51 22.90 31.48
C ASN A 334 39.94 22.86 32.90
N GLY A 335 38.92 22.03 33.12
CA GLY A 335 38.28 21.85 34.43
C GLY A 335 38.92 20.80 35.33
N THR A 336 39.72 19.86 34.84
CA THR A 336 40.02 18.65 35.60
C THR A 336 41.50 18.33 35.79
N LEU A 337 42.45 18.86 34.98
CA LEU A 337 43.85 18.42 35.13
C LEU A 337 44.88 19.45 34.61
N LYS A 338 45.75 19.88 35.53
CA LYS A 338 46.90 20.71 35.19
C LYS A 338 48.12 19.87 34.81
N THR A 339 48.65 20.13 33.67
CA THR A 339 50.03 19.93 33.13
C THR A 339 50.45 18.52 32.71
N ALA A 340 50.18 17.44 33.41
CA ALA A 340 50.70 16.10 33.06
C ALA A 340 49.82 15.36 31.99
N ILE A 341 48.61 15.80 31.83
CA ILE A 341 47.67 15.18 30.89
C ILE A 341 47.65 15.91 29.53
N LEU A 342 48.16 17.15 29.50
CA LEU A 342 48.16 17.94 28.26
C LEU A 342 48.97 17.29 27.13
N GLU A 343 50.09 16.67 27.42
CA GLU A 343 50.91 15.98 26.41
C GLU A 343 50.23 14.68 25.92
N GLN A 344 49.69 13.88 26.86
CA GLN A 344 48.96 12.65 26.47
C GLN A 344 47.64 12.97 25.72
N LEU A 345 46.95 14.01 26.15
CA LEU A 345 45.70 14.45 25.53
C LEU A 345 45.91 15.09 24.16
N THR A 346 47.01 15.82 23.97
CA THR A 346 47.34 16.36 22.65
C THR A 346 47.61 15.25 21.64
N THR A 347 48.27 14.18 22.12
CA THR A 347 48.52 13.00 21.28
C THR A 347 47.22 12.25 20.96
N GLU A 348 46.34 12.07 22.00
CA GLU A 348 45.04 11.44 21.78
C GLU A 348 44.08 12.28 20.89
N MET A 349 44.15 13.60 21.03
CA MET A 349 43.34 14.49 20.15
C MET A 349 43.83 14.43 18.72
N ASN A 350 45.13 14.45 18.49
CA ASN A 350 45.71 14.35 17.17
C ASN A 350 45.37 12.99 16.51
N ASP A 351 45.41 11.91 17.29
CA ASP A 351 45.01 10.59 16.84
C ASP A 351 43.49 10.47 16.53
N ARG A 352 42.67 11.15 17.37
CA ARG A 352 41.20 11.22 17.10
C ARG A 352 40.86 12.09 15.91
N GLU A 353 41.59 13.20 15.72
CA GLU A 353 41.41 14.07 14.57
C GLU A 353 41.82 13.36 13.29
N ALA A 354 42.91 12.59 13.32
CA ALA A 354 43.32 11.75 12.20
C ALA A 354 42.27 10.65 11.87
N LYS A 355 41.81 9.93 12.89
CA LYS A 355 40.78 8.91 12.75
C LYS A 355 39.42 9.49 12.31
N MET A 356 39.09 10.68 12.81
CA MET A 356 37.85 11.35 12.45
C MET A 356 37.93 11.91 11.03
N SER A 357 39.11 12.38 10.61
CA SER A 357 39.37 12.79 9.22
C SER A 357 39.28 11.59 8.27
N GLU A 358 39.75 10.42 8.70
CA GLU A 358 39.63 9.17 7.93
C GLU A 358 38.17 8.69 7.83
N MET A 359 37.46 8.66 8.97
CA MET A 359 36.02 8.36 9.02
C MET A 359 35.16 9.35 8.22
N LEU A 360 35.56 10.63 8.21
CA LEU A 360 34.92 11.65 7.40
C LEU A 360 35.08 11.39 5.92
N THR A 361 36.30 11.03 5.51
CA THR A 361 36.60 10.71 4.13
C THR A 361 35.82 9.46 3.68
N GLU A 362 35.78 8.42 4.52
CA GLU A 362 34.98 7.21 4.27
C GLU A 362 33.48 7.50 4.21
N LYS A 363 32.94 8.31 5.16
CA LYS A 363 31.54 8.71 5.12
C LYS A 363 31.19 9.58 3.90
N PHE A 364 32.09 10.46 3.49
CA PHE A 364 31.91 11.26 2.28
C PHE A 364 31.92 10.39 1.04
N ASP A 365 32.81 9.41 0.97
CA ASP A 365 32.84 8.47 -0.13
C ASP A 365 31.61 7.55 -0.16
N GLU A 366 31.17 7.11 1.01
CA GLU A 366 29.98 6.28 1.16
C GLU A 366 28.68 7.06 0.84
N LEU A 367 28.58 8.30 1.35
CA LEU A 367 27.48 9.21 1.04
C LEU A 367 27.48 9.66 -0.41
N GLY A 368 28.67 9.85 -0.98
CA GLY A 368 28.80 10.13 -2.42
C GLY A 368 28.27 8.96 -3.27
N LYS A 369 28.53 7.73 -2.86
CA LYS A 369 27.98 6.53 -3.51
C LYS A 369 26.48 6.40 -3.30
N GLN A 370 26.00 6.56 -2.07
CA GLN A 370 24.58 6.48 -1.73
C GLN A 370 23.77 7.63 -2.37
N LEU A 371 24.35 8.82 -2.43
CA LEU A 371 23.75 9.96 -3.11
C LEU A 371 23.67 9.73 -4.61
N ASN A 372 24.73 9.17 -5.18
CA ASN A 372 24.78 8.85 -6.61
C ASN A 372 23.75 7.76 -6.97
N GLU A 373 23.62 6.73 -6.14
CA GLU A 373 22.63 5.67 -6.30
C GLU A 373 21.19 6.17 -6.01
N SER A 374 21.01 6.90 -4.91
CA SER A 374 19.68 7.38 -4.50
C SER A 374 19.16 8.55 -5.34
N LEU A 375 20.06 9.45 -5.81
CA LEU A 375 19.69 10.49 -6.77
C LEU A 375 19.39 9.90 -8.14
N TYR A 376 20.18 8.91 -8.56
CA TYR A 376 19.91 8.22 -9.82
C TYR A 376 18.56 7.52 -9.79
N GLU A 377 18.23 6.78 -8.72
CA GLU A 377 16.97 6.06 -8.63
C GLU A 377 15.78 6.99 -8.32
N LYS A 378 15.91 7.89 -7.34
CA LYS A 378 14.79 8.75 -6.93
C LYS A 378 14.49 9.88 -7.91
N LEU A 379 15.52 10.64 -8.32
CA LEU A 379 15.29 11.70 -9.30
C LEU A 379 14.86 11.15 -10.65
N TYR A 380 15.41 9.98 -10.97
CA TYR A 380 15.07 9.30 -12.19
C TYR A 380 13.61 8.81 -12.18
N PHE A 381 13.15 8.18 -11.10
CA PHE A 381 11.78 7.67 -11.02
C PHE A 381 10.76 8.79 -10.75
N ASP A 382 10.99 9.67 -9.79
CA ASP A 382 10.00 10.69 -9.40
C ASP A 382 9.88 11.81 -10.45
N LEU A 383 10.98 12.26 -10.99
CA LEU A 383 10.96 13.25 -12.07
C LEU A 383 10.51 12.65 -13.40
N PHE A 384 10.86 11.39 -13.62
CA PHE A 384 10.38 10.65 -14.77
C PHE A 384 8.87 10.45 -14.72
N GLU A 385 8.34 9.99 -13.59
CA GLU A 385 6.90 9.81 -13.42
C GLU A 385 6.16 11.15 -13.49
N ASN A 386 6.73 12.22 -12.92
CA ASN A 386 6.16 13.55 -12.98
C ASN A 386 6.30 14.17 -14.38
N LEU A 387 7.43 13.97 -15.07
CA LEU A 387 7.61 14.41 -16.44
C LEU A 387 6.76 13.62 -17.42
N PHE A 388 6.65 12.30 -17.18
CA PHE A 388 5.76 11.45 -17.94
C PHE A 388 4.31 11.88 -17.77
N LYS A 389 3.87 12.12 -16.53
CA LYS A 389 2.55 12.66 -16.23
C LYS A 389 2.32 14.07 -16.79
N ALA A 390 3.35 14.91 -16.80
CA ALA A 390 3.28 16.28 -17.33
C ALA A 390 3.34 16.33 -18.87
N LEU A 391 4.03 15.37 -19.48
CA LEU A 391 4.11 15.22 -20.93
C LEU A 391 2.99 14.37 -21.49
N TYR A 392 2.27 13.67 -20.61
CA TYR A 392 1.15 12.84 -20.98
C TYR A 392 -0.08 13.72 -21.22
N VAL A 393 -0.29 14.06 -22.45
CA VAL A 393 -1.49 14.76 -22.92
C VAL A 393 -2.67 13.78 -22.92
N PRO A 394 -3.91 14.24 -22.90
CA PRO A 394 -5.12 13.38 -22.92
C PRO A 394 -5.10 12.25 -23.98
N GLU A 395 -4.45 12.48 -25.11
CA GLU A 395 -4.33 11.44 -26.14
C GLU A 395 -3.60 10.18 -25.63
N PRO A 396 -2.51 10.28 -24.88
CA PRO A 396 -1.93 9.11 -24.26
C PRO A 396 -2.82 8.44 -23.21
N GLU A 397 -3.77 9.15 -22.61
CA GLU A 397 -4.74 8.53 -21.71
C GLU A 397 -5.67 7.58 -22.43
N GLU A 398 -6.01 7.90 -23.67
CA GLU A 398 -6.78 6.97 -24.52
C GLU A 398 -5.97 5.73 -24.86
N GLU A 399 -4.67 5.89 -25.11
CA GLU A 399 -3.79 4.74 -25.30
C GLU A 399 -3.69 3.85 -24.07
N LYS A 400 -3.87 4.43 -22.86
CA LYS A 400 -3.90 3.64 -21.63
C LYS A 400 -5.12 2.73 -21.53
N PHE A 401 -6.21 3.15 -22.15
CA PHE A 401 -7.46 2.40 -22.13
C PHE A 401 -7.57 1.40 -23.28
N VAL A 402 -6.68 1.48 -24.23
CA VAL A 402 -6.63 0.46 -25.25
C VAL A 402 -6.01 -0.78 -24.68
N PRO A 403 -6.62 -1.89 -24.82
CA PRO A 403 -6.04 -3.14 -24.46
C PRO A 403 -4.73 -3.28 -25.17
N LEU A 404 -3.81 -3.35 -24.41
CA LEU A 404 -2.50 -3.79 -24.75
C LEU A 404 -2.54 -5.29 -24.77
N ILE A 405 -3.01 -5.83 -25.84
CA ILE A 405 -2.90 -7.28 -26.08
C ILE A 405 -1.76 -7.49 -26.99
#